data_115b0d12f1d6cb48afc6b7137da6a23f
#
_entry.id   115b0d12f1d6cb48afc6b7137da6a23f
#
_cell.length_a   1.000
_cell.length_b   1.000
_cell.length_c   1.000
_cell.angle_alpha   90.00
_cell.angle_beta   90.00
_cell.angle_gamma   90.00
#
_symmetry.space_group_name_H-M   'P 1'
#
loop_
_entity.id
_entity.type
_entity.pdbx_description
1 polymer ?
#
loop_
_entity_poly.entity_id
_entity_poly.type
_entity_poly.pdbx_seq_one_letter_code
_entity_poly.pdbx_strand_id
1 'polypeptide(L)' 'MSEQKKPQQQELQIAMPPEIQRGAYANQMVVAHTQEEFVLDFILATPPAGVVNARVLVSPGHAKRIAT' A
#
# COMPACT_ATOMS: atom_id res chain seq x y z
N MET A 1 -8.29 -13.90 -15.15
CA MET A 1 -7.65 -13.92 -15.25
C MET A 1 -7.06 -13.71 -15.38
N SER A 2 -7.02 -13.70 -15.21
CA SER A 2 -6.15 -13.59 -15.24
C SER A 2 -5.50 -13.37 -15.43
N GLU A 3 -5.33 -13.39 -15.27
CA GLU A 3 -4.52 -13.26 -15.37
C GLU A 3 -3.78 -12.93 -15.46
N GLN A 4 -3.54 -12.86 -15.05
CA GLN A 4 -2.61 -12.48 -15.03
C GLN A 4 -1.74 -13.01 -15.39
N LYS A 5 -1.53 -13.45 -15.54
CA LYS A 5 -0.59 -13.95 -15.72
C LYS A 5 0.39 -13.46 -16.02
N LYS A 6 1.06 -13.39 -15.68
CA LYS A 6 2.13 -12.90 -15.89
C LYS A 6 3.09 -13.56 -16.43
N PRO A 7 3.59 -13.25 -17.03
CA PRO A 7 4.40 -13.89 -17.74
C PRO A 7 5.65 -14.33 -17.30
N GLN A 8 6.25 -14.26 -17.30
CA GLN A 8 7.28 -14.65 -17.02
C GLN A 8 7.53 -14.88 -16.09
N GLN A 9 7.34 -15.17 -15.89
CA GLN A 9 7.58 -15.12 -14.99
C GLN A 9 8.43 -15.80 -14.32
N GLN A 10 9.04 -15.38 -13.80
CA GLN A 10 9.85 -15.96 -12.88
C GLN A 10 9.11 -16.20 -11.63
N GLU A 11 9.49 -17.18 -10.89
CA GLU A 11 8.84 -17.42 -9.62
C GLU A 11 9.30 -16.41 -8.63
N LEU A 12 8.36 -15.81 -7.95
CA LEU A 12 8.63 -14.81 -6.96
C LEU A 12 8.22 -15.36 -5.61
N GLN A 13 9.18 -15.47 -4.71
CA GLN A 13 8.89 -15.92 -3.36
C GLN A 13 8.70 -14.71 -2.48
N ILE A 14 7.56 -14.67 -1.82
CA ILE A 14 7.18 -13.50 -1.04
C ILE A 14 7.16 -13.92 0.42
N ALA A 15 7.96 -13.22 1.22
CA ALA A 15 8.02 -13.47 2.65
C ALA A 15 7.10 -12.51 3.38
N MET A 16 6.62 -12.96 4.52
CA MET A 16 5.77 -12.15 5.37
C MET A 16 6.44 -12.07 6.73
N PRO A 17 7.21 -11.00 6.98
CA PRO A 17 7.85 -10.86 8.30
C PRO A 17 6.80 -10.84 9.40
N PRO A 18 7.12 -11.42 10.56
CA PRO A 18 6.14 -11.51 11.64
C PRO A 18 5.60 -10.15 12.07
N GLU A 19 6.44 -9.13 12.11
CA GLU A 19 5.98 -7.82 12.54
C GLU A 19 5.01 -7.19 11.54
N ILE A 20 5.06 -7.62 10.29
CA ILE A 20 4.14 -7.12 9.27
C ILE A 20 2.87 -7.93 9.26
N GLN A 21 2.98 -9.20 9.66
CA GLN A 21 1.87 -10.13 9.55
C GLN A 21 0.66 -9.71 10.37
N ARG A 22 0.89 -9.06 11.50
CA ARG A 22 -0.24 -8.67 12.34
C ARG A 22 -0.98 -7.46 11.77
N GLY A 23 -0.38 -6.78 10.79
CA GLY A 23 -1.03 -5.68 10.14
C GLY A 23 -1.06 -4.42 10.97
N ALA A 24 -1.71 -3.41 10.43
CA ALA A 24 -1.92 -2.14 11.13
C ALA A 24 -3.36 -1.74 10.88
N TYR A 25 -4.05 -1.38 11.93
CA TYR A 25 -5.44 -1.00 11.80
C TYR A 25 -5.55 0.44 11.32
N ALA A 26 -6.44 0.69 10.40
CA ALA A 26 -6.69 2.04 9.91
C ALA A 26 -8.16 2.14 9.53
N ASN A 27 -8.71 3.34 9.73
CA ASN A 27 -10.09 3.60 9.33
C ASN A 27 -10.17 4.76 8.36
N GLN A 28 -9.01 5.31 7.95
CA GLN A 28 -8.97 6.34 6.93
C GLN A 28 -7.71 6.19 6.12
N MET A 29 -7.76 6.65 4.89
CA MET A 29 -6.60 6.68 4.04
C MET A 29 -6.52 8.04 3.38
N VAL A 30 -5.34 8.61 3.38
CA VAL A 30 -5.08 9.87 2.70
C VAL A 30 -4.05 9.60 1.61
N VAL A 31 -4.33 10.08 0.41
CA VAL A 31 -3.44 9.92 -0.71
C VAL A 31 -2.88 11.27 -1.06
N ALA A 32 -1.56 11.35 -1.14
CA ALA A 32 -0.87 12.53 -1.59
C ALA A 32 0.15 12.10 -2.64
N HIS A 33 0.60 13.05 -3.43
CA HIS A 33 1.59 12.67 -4.43
C HIS A 33 2.58 13.81 -4.61
N THR A 34 3.78 13.40 -4.96
CA THR A 34 4.81 14.28 -5.45
C THR A 34 4.97 14.01 -6.93
N GLN A 35 5.97 14.63 -7.55
CA GLN A 35 6.22 14.35 -8.95
C GLN A 35 6.65 12.93 -9.20
N GLU A 36 7.19 12.28 -8.19
CA GLU A 36 7.81 10.99 -8.39
C GLU A 36 7.15 9.85 -7.64
N GLU A 37 6.27 10.17 -6.70
CA GLU A 37 5.71 9.12 -5.86
C GLU A 37 4.29 9.44 -5.45
N PHE A 38 3.52 8.40 -5.24
CA PHE A 38 2.29 8.50 -4.49
C PHE A 38 2.54 8.02 -3.07
N VAL A 39 1.96 8.74 -2.12
CA VAL A 39 2.08 8.43 -0.71
C VAL A 39 0.72 8.03 -0.21
N LEU A 40 0.61 6.81 0.31
CA LEU A 40 -0.64 6.31 0.86
C LEU A 40 -0.48 6.23 2.37
N ASP A 41 -1.19 7.08 3.08
CA ASP A 41 -1.12 7.11 4.54
C ASP A 41 -2.39 6.50 5.10
N PHE A 42 -2.20 5.46 5.88
CA PHE A 42 -3.30 4.77 6.53
C PHE A 42 -3.36 5.24 7.97
N ILE A 43 -4.50 5.79 8.34
CA ILE A 43 -4.64 6.58 9.55
C ILE A 43 -5.64 5.91 10.47
N LEU A 44 -5.28 5.83 11.73
CA LEU A 44 -6.24 5.50 12.76
C LEU A 44 -6.74 6.81 13.34
N ALA A 45 -7.95 7.17 12.96
CA ALA A 45 -8.54 8.43 13.39
C ALA A 45 -9.49 8.16 14.54
N THR A 46 -9.10 8.62 15.72
CA THR A 46 -9.92 8.54 16.91
C THR A 46 -9.87 9.89 17.59
N PRO A 47 -11.04 10.50 17.85
CA PRO A 47 -11.03 11.80 18.48
C PRO A 47 -10.29 11.78 19.80
N PRO A 48 -9.59 12.85 20.14
CA PRO A 48 -9.52 14.12 19.42
C PRO A 48 -8.40 14.18 18.39
N ALA A 49 -7.70 13.11 18.15
CA ALA A 49 -6.57 13.15 17.25
C ALA A 49 -6.51 11.88 16.43
N GLY A 50 -5.68 11.91 15.40
CA GLY A 50 -5.42 10.74 14.60
C GLY A 50 -3.93 10.49 14.50
N VAL A 51 -3.58 9.29 14.09
CA VAL A 51 -2.19 8.91 13.95
C VAL A 51 -2.04 8.09 12.69
N VAL A 52 -0.95 8.35 11.95
CA VAL A 52 -0.63 7.55 10.79
C VAL A 52 -0.01 6.24 11.27
N ASN A 53 -0.69 5.14 10.97
CA ASN A 53 -0.22 3.83 11.40
C ASN A 53 0.62 3.14 10.34
N ALA A 54 0.48 3.52 9.09
CA ALA A 54 1.28 2.93 8.04
C ALA A 54 1.37 3.90 6.88
N ARG A 55 2.51 3.89 6.22
CA ARG A 55 2.73 4.71 5.04
C ARG A 55 3.34 3.83 3.97
N VAL A 56 2.79 3.90 2.77
CA VAL A 56 3.27 3.14 1.64
C VAL A 56 3.57 4.11 0.51
N LEU A 57 4.74 3.96 -0.07
CA LEU A 57 5.18 4.80 -1.17
C LEU A 57 5.19 3.94 -2.42
N VAL A 58 4.54 4.42 -3.47
CA VAL A 58 4.50 3.68 -4.72
C VAL A 58 4.79 4.64 -5.86
N SER A 59 5.28 4.09 -6.96
CA SER A 59 5.49 4.89 -8.14
C SER A 59 4.14 5.30 -8.73
N PRO A 60 4.07 6.41 -9.46
CA PRO A 60 2.80 6.81 -10.05
C PRO A 60 2.22 5.77 -10.99
N GLY A 61 3.06 5.11 -11.78
CA GLY A 61 2.56 4.08 -12.66
C GLY A 61 1.97 2.91 -11.91
N HIS A 62 2.61 2.52 -10.82
CA HIS A 62 2.12 1.41 -10.02
C HIS A 62 0.84 1.78 -9.29
N ALA A 63 0.78 3.00 -8.77
CA ALA A 63 -0.42 3.46 -8.08
C ALA A 63 -1.61 3.45 -9.02
N LYS A 64 -1.39 3.85 -10.26
CA LYS A 64 -2.45 3.85 -11.24
C LYS A 64 -2.97 2.43 -11.49
N ARG A 65 -2.07 1.47 -11.56
CA ARG A 65 -2.48 0.09 -11.79
C ARG A 65 -3.24 -0.46 -10.59
N ILE A 66 -2.83 -0.10 -9.39
CA ILE A 66 -3.52 -0.55 -8.19
C ILE A 66 -4.95 -0.02 -8.19
N ALA A 67 -5.13 1.22 -8.61
CA ALA A 67 -6.42 1.87 -8.52
C ALA A 67 -7.43 1.33 -9.53
N THR A 68 -6.95 0.65 -10.53
CA THR A 68 -7.87 0.09 -11.52
C THR A 68 -8.19 -1.35 -11.23
#